data_b4606838625d0d025c1f8631b5563e37
#
_entry.id   b4606838625d0d025c1f8631b5563e37
#
_cell.length_a   1.000
_cell.length_b   1.000
_cell.length_c   1.000
_cell.angle_alpha   90.00
_cell.angle_beta   90.00
_cell.angle_gamma   90.00
#
_symmetry.space_group_name_H-M   'P 1'
#
loop_
_entity.id
_entity.type
_entity.pdbx_description
1 polymer ?
#
loop_
_entity_poly.entity_id
_entity_poly.type
_entity_poly.pdbx_seq_one_letter_code
_entity_poly.pdbx_strand_id
1 'polypeptide(L)'
;VCSSDLFLFMDGGPSQVDTFDPKPRLIQEHGQKIKLPVQPTQFDDIGNVLKSPWAFKQYGQSGIPVSDLFPNVATCVDDMAIIRSMTSDFSEHTNANYFIHSGSGLQGRPSMGAWATYGLGSECQDLPGFVVLNSGLIPPGGLDCFTSGFLPASYQGSLFRVGKSPVADLTRTEA
;
A
#
# COMPACT_ATOMS: atom_id res chain seq x y z
N VAL A 1 0.70 -22.24 -16.43
CA VAL A 1 1.39 -21.06 -15.91
C VAL A 1 0.57 -20.56 -14.73
N CYS A 2 1.07 -20.77 -13.50
CA CYS A 2 0.43 -20.15 -12.33
C CYS A 2 0.66 -18.65 -12.43
N SER A 3 -0.40 -17.87 -12.61
CA SER A 3 -0.37 -16.42 -12.44
C SER A 3 -0.62 -16.11 -10.98
N SER A 4 0.20 -15.28 -10.37
CA SER A 4 -0.02 -14.79 -9.01
C SER A 4 -0.22 -13.29 -9.08
N ASP A 5 -1.35 -12.81 -8.53
CA ASP A 5 -1.54 -11.39 -8.31
C ASP A 5 -0.83 -11.00 -7.02
N LEU A 6 0.02 -9.99 -7.09
CA LEU A 6 0.83 -9.51 -5.97
C LEU A 6 0.49 -8.06 -5.66
N PHE A 7 -0.03 -7.81 -4.46
CA PHE A 7 -0.26 -6.47 -3.95
C PHE A 7 0.90 -6.06 -3.03
N LEU A 8 1.75 -5.13 -3.49
CA LEU A 8 2.86 -4.58 -2.72
C LEU A 8 2.38 -3.36 -1.93
N PHE A 9 2.11 -3.56 -0.66
CA PHE A 9 1.65 -2.51 0.23
C PHE A 9 2.81 -1.91 1.02
N MET A 10 2.91 -0.58 1.02
CA MET A 10 3.83 0.17 1.88
C MET A 10 3.01 0.93 2.92
N ASP A 11 3.14 0.52 4.19
CA ASP A 11 2.44 1.16 5.30
C ASP A 11 2.84 2.63 5.44
N GLY A 12 1.85 3.48 5.74
CA GLY A 12 2.01 4.93 5.76
C GLY A 12 2.04 5.59 4.38
N GLY A 13 2.16 4.80 3.32
CA GLY A 13 2.23 5.24 1.92
C GLY A 13 3.51 5.97 1.54
N PRO A 14 4.01 5.79 0.32
CA PRO A 14 5.11 6.60 -0.20
C PRO A 14 4.62 8.02 -0.50
N SER A 15 5.50 9.00 -0.29
CA SER A 15 5.24 10.38 -0.72
C SER A 15 5.18 10.45 -2.24
N GLN A 16 4.01 10.73 -2.83
CA GLN A 16 3.87 10.81 -4.29
C GLN A 16 4.76 11.89 -4.91
N VAL A 17 4.93 13.03 -4.21
CA VAL A 17 5.74 14.16 -4.71
C VAL A 17 7.24 13.90 -4.64
N ASP A 18 7.65 12.86 -3.94
CA ASP A 18 9.04 12.44 -3.80
C ASP A 18 9.38 11.19 -4.64
N THR A 19 8.40 10.58 -5.30
CA THR A 19 8.56 9.30 -6.02
C THR A 19 8.30 9.40 -7.51
N PHE A 20 7.05 9.63 -7.95
CA PHE A 20 6.65 9.59 -9.36
C PHE A 20 5.96 10.87 -9.86
N ASP A 21 5.70 11.83 -8.98
CA ASP A 21 4.90 13.01 -9.31
C ASP A 21 5.59 14.31 -8.89
N PRO A 22 6.70 14.69 -9.56
CA PRO A 22 7.39 15.94 -9.28
C PRO A 22 6.47 17.14 -9.51
N LYS A 23 6.44 18.05 -8.54
CA LYS A 23 5.61 19.27 -8.61
C LYS A 23 6.51 20.49 -8.82
N PRO A 24 6.53 21.08 -10.03
CA PRO A 24 7.33 22.27 -10.30
C PRO A 24 7.04 23.43 -9.36
N ARG A 25 5.79 23.56 -8.92
CA ARG A 25 5.38 24.60 -7.98
C ARG A 25 6.04 24.47 -6.61
N LEU A 26 6.27 23.25 -6.11
CA LEU A 26 7.01 23.04 -4.86
C LEU A 26 8.47 23.51 -4.98
N ILE A 27 9.05 23.39 -6.17
CA ILE A 27 10.41 23.89 -6.44
C ILE A 27 10.44 25.41 -6.43
N GLN A 28 9.46 26.04 -7.10
CA GLN A 28 9.37 27.51 -7.23
C GLN A 28 9.06 28.21 -5.90
N GLU A 29 8.21 27.59 -5.07
CA GLU A 29 7.73 28.17 -3.81
C GLU A 29 8.50 27.64 -2.58
N HIS A 30 9.58 26.89 -2.78
CA HIS A 30 10.39 26.33 -1.69
C HIS A 30 10.83 27.38 -0.70
N GLY A 31 10.63 27.12 0.60
CA GLY A 31 10.95 28.04 1.69
C GLY A 31 9.95 29.17 1.92
N GLN A 32 8.94 29.33 1.06
CA GLN A 32 7.87 30.33 1.23
C GLN A 32 6.69 29.76 2.03
N LYS A 33 5.91 30.63 2.64
CA LYS A 33 4.65 30.24 3.26
C LYS A 33 3.67 29.75 2.19
N ILE A 34 2.92 28.70 2.52
CA ILE A 34 1.90 28.16 1.62
C ILE A 34 0.82 29.24 1.35
N LYS A 35 0.44 29.41 0.07
CA LYS A 35 -0.52 30.41 -0.40
C LYS A 35 -1.90 29.83 -0.69
N LEU A 36 -2.13 28.56 -0.34
CA LEU A 36 -3.40 27.86 -0.53
C LEU A 36 -4.15 27.75 0.80
N PRO A 37 -5.50 27.73 0.77
CA PRO A 37 -6.25 27.34 1.94
C PRO A 37 -5.81 25.94 2.39
N VAL A 38 -5.38 25.83 3.63
CA VAL A 38 -4.99 24.56 4.23
C VAL A 38 -6.09 24.13 5.18
N GLN A 39 -6.52 22.89 5.07
CA GLN A 39 -7.44 22.31 6.03
C GLN A 39 -6.78 22.29 7.42
N PRO A 40 -7.54 22.52 8.50
CA PRO A 40 -7.01 22.40 9.84
C PRO A 40 -6.30 21.06 10.03
N THR A 41 -5.09 21.10 10.55
CA THR A 41 -4.31 19.90 10.89
C THR A 41 -4.23 19.76 12.41
N GLN A 42 -3.62 18.67 12.87
CA GLN A 42 -3.36 18.45 14.28
C GLN A 42 -2.38 19.49 14.88
N PHE A 43 -1.62 20.17 14.02
CA PHE A 43 -0.61 21.15 14.41
C PHE A 43 -0.95 22.53 13.85
N ASP A 44 -0.81 23.57 14.63
CA ASP A 44 -1.10 24.94 14.22
C ASP A 44 -0.05 25.51 13.26
N ASP A 45 1.21 25.07 13.40
CA ASP A 45 2.30 25.48 12.51
C ASP A 45 2.61 24.38 11.49
N ILE A 46 2.23 24.64 10.25
CA ILE A 46 2.49 23.75 9.11
C ILE A 46 3.82 24.05 8.40
N GLY A 47 4.58 25.05 8.86
CA GLY A 47 5.85 25.44 8.28
C GLY A 47 5.74 26.06 6.88
N ASN A 48 6.81 25.90 6.11
CA ASN A 48 6.94 26.43 4.75
C ASN A 48 6.85 25.32 3.69
N VAL A 49 6.63 25.72 2.43
CA VAL A 49 6.64 24.81 1.30
C VAL A 49 8.01 24.12 1.19
N LEU A 50 8.01 22.81 1.11
CA LEU A 50 9.21 22.00 0.94
C LEU A 50 9.21 21.36 -0.46
N LYS A 51 10.25 21.66 -1.26
CA LYS A 51 10.50 20.91 -2.49
C LYS A 51 10.99 19.51 -2.16
N SER A 52 10.79 18.56 -3.07
CA SER A 52 11.43 17.24 -2.93
C SER A 52 12.95 17.38 -2.78
N PRO A 53 13.58 16.73 -1.80
CA PRO A 53 15.03 16.66 -1.68
C PRO A 53 15.67 15.73 -2.72
N TRP A 54 14.84 14.93 -3.42
CA TRP A 54 15.28 13.91 -4.37
C TRP A 54 15.29 14.44 -5.80
N ALA A 55 16.25 13.97 -6.58
CA ALA A 55 16.34 14.31 -7.99
C ALA A 55 15.42 13.43 -8.84
N PHE A 56 14.80 14.02 -9.87
CA PHE A 56 13.95 13.33 -10.81
C PHE A 56 14.59 13.28 -12.19
N LYS A 57 14.43 12.14 -12.86
CA LYS A 57 14.79 11.95 -14.28
C LYS A 57 13.64 11.27 -14.99
N GLN A 58 13.56 11.48 -16.29
CA GLN A 58 12.67 10.73 -17.16
C GLN A 58 13.34 9.39 -17.53
N TYR A 59 12.57 8.31 -17.47
CA TYR A 59 13.04 6.97 -17.75
C TYR A 59 12.18 6.29 -18.80
N GLY A 60 12.76 5.31 -19.48
CA GLY A 60 12.11 4.52 -20.51
C GLY A 60 11.69 5.30 -21.73
N GLN A 61 10.95 4.66 -22.61
CA GLN A 61 10.32 5.27 -23.78
C GLN A 61 9.09 6.10 -23.41
N SER A 62 8.42 5.70 -22.32
CA SER A 62 7.26 6.40 -21.77
C SER A 62 7.60 7.79 -21.20
N GLY A 63 8.87 8.03 -20.86
CA GLY A 63 9.32 9.30 -20.27
C GLY A 63 8.75 9.58 -18.88
N ILE A 64 8.33 8.57 -18.16
CA ILE A 64 7.78 8.71 -16.81
C ILE A 64 8.86 9.24 -15.86
N PRO A 65 8.62 10.36 -15.14
CA PRO A 65 9.57 10.85 -14.16
C PRO A 65 9.59 9.93 -12.94
N VAL A 66 10.78 9.52 -12.54
CA VAL A 66 11.03 8.74 -11.33
C VAL A 66 12.15 9.41 -10.54
N SER A 67 12.00 9.45 -9.22
CA SER A 67 13.05 9.97 -8.36
C SER A 67 14.17 8.95 -8.13
N ASP A 68 15.31 9.41 -7.68
CA ASP A 68 16.46 8.57 -7.35
C ASP A 68 16.26 7.69 -6.10
N LEU A 69 15.11 7.80 -5.42
CA LEU A 69 14.67 6.84 -4.40
C LEU A 69 14.39 5.44 -4.96
N PHE A 70 13.96 5.35 -6.21
CA PHE A 70 13.52 4.10 -6.85
C PHE A 70 14.34 3.73 -8.09
N PRO A 71 15.68 3.61 -7.99
CA PRO A 71 16.53 3.37 -9.15
C PRO A 71 16.21 2.05 -9.86
N ASN A 72 15.84 1.02 -9.11
CA ASN A 72 15.50 -0.29 -9.69
C ASN A 72 14.11 -0.29 -10.34
N VAL A 73 13.11 0.36 -9.71
CA VAL A 73 11.77 0.50 -10.28
C VAL A 73 11.81 1.33 -11.56
N ALA A 74 12.69 2.32 -11.63
CA ALA A 74 12.89 3.16 -12.81
C ALA A 74 13.28 2.35 -14.07
N THR A 75 13.88 1.17 -13.91
CA THR A 75 14.23 0.29 -15.05
C THR A 75 13.03 -0.43 -15.65
N CYS A 76 11.90 -0.48 -14.95
CA CYS A 76 10.68 -1.18 -15.34
C CYS A 76 9.54 -0.21 -15.71
N VAL A 77 9.83 1.10 -15.83
CA VAL A 77 8.75 2.10 -15.95
C VAL A 77 7.89 1.95 -17.20
N ASP A 78 8.42 1.39 -18.28
CA ASP A 78 7.66 1.17 -19.50
C ASP A 78 6.60 0.06 -19.36
N ASP A 79 6.74 -0.81 -18.37
CA ASP A 79 5.78 -1.85 -18.01
C ASP A 79 4.79 -1.39 -16.93
N MET A 80 4.83 -0.12 -16.50
CA MET A 80 4.05 0.41 -15.39
C MET A 80 2.98 1.40 -15.84
N ALA A 81 1.82 1.34 -15.20
CA ALA A 81 0.80 2.37 -15.24
C ALA A 81 0.85 3.17 -13.92
N ILE A 82 1.19 4.46 -14.00
CA ILE A 82 1.27 5.35 -12.83
C ILE A 82 0.00 6.17 -12.72
N ILE A 83 -0.77 5.95 -11.64
CA ILE A 83 -2.01 6.69 -11.35
C ILE A 83 -1.69 7.78 -10.34
N ARG A 84 -1.62 9.04 -10.78
CA ARG A 84 -1.27 10.20 -9.95
C ARG A 84 -2.47 10.91 -9.34
N SER A 85 -3.67 10.54 -9.74
CA SER A 85 -4.93 11.20 -9.36
C SER A 85 -5.75 10.43 -8.35
N MET A 86 -5.18 9.42 -7.71
CA MET A 86 -5.90 8.67 -6.66
C MET A 86 -6.09 9.54 -5.42
N THR A 87 -7.31 9.50 -4.88
CA THR A 87 -7.70 10.17 -3.65
C THR A 87 -8.36 9.19 -2.69
N SER A 88 -8.42 9.54 -1.42
CA SER A 88 -9.09 8.77 -0.38
C SER A 88 -9.88 9.72 0.52
N ASP A 89 -11.01 9.24 1.03
CA ASP A 89 -11.87 9.99 1.94
C ASP A 89 -11.37 9.91 3.41
N PHE A 90 -10.38 9.07 3.68
CA PHE A 90 -9.87 8.82 5.02
C PHE A 90 -8.45 9.33 5.17
N SER A 91 -8.25 10.26 6.11
CA SER A 91 -6.96 10.87 6.44
C SER A 91 -6.25 10.19 7.61
N GLU A 92 -6.97 9.38 8.40
CA GLU A 92 -6.43 8.66 9.55
C GLU A 92 -5.94 7.28 9.11
N HIS A 93 -4.79 6.84 9.65
CA HIS A 93 -4.09 5.64 9.19
C HIS A 93 -4.93 4.36 9.27
N THR A 94 -5.65 4.13 10.37
CA THR A 94 -6.43 2.91 10.57
C THR A 94 -7.55 2.78 9.54
N ASN A 95 -8.36 3.83 9.43
CA ASN A 95 -9.48 3.88 8.49
C ASN A 95 -8.99 3.85 7.04
N ALA A 96 -7.88 4.54 6.74
CA ALA A 96 -7.27 4.52 5.42
C ALA A 96 -6.74 3.13 5.05
N ASN A 97 -6.16 2.40 6.00
CA ASN A 97 -5.73 1.02 5.78
C ASN A 97 -6.92 0.08 5.54
N TYR A 98 -7.99 0.19 6.31
CA TYR A 98 -9.20 -0.57 6.01
C TYR A 98 -9.74 -0.23 4.61
N PHE A 99 -9.76 1.04 4.27
CA PHE A 99 -10.29 1.49 2.98
C PHE A 99 -9.50 0.93 1.80
N ILE A 100 -8.18 1.00 1.82
CA ILE A 100 -7.33 0.49 0.72
C ILE A 100 -7.40 -1.04 0.60
N HIS A 101 -7.61 -1.76 1.71
CA HIS A 101 -7.66 -3.22 1.70
C HIS A 101 -9.05 -3.80 1.45
N SER A 102 -10.13 -3.07 1.76
CA SER A 102 -11.50 -3.61 1.74
C SER A 102 -12.52 -2.74 1.00
N GLY A 103 -12.15 -1.51 0.60
CA GLY A 103 -13.08 -0.53 0.05
C GLY A 103 -14.01 0.12 1.08
N SER A 104 -13.78 -0.11 2.38
CA SER A 104 -14.55 0.46 3.49
C SER A 104 -13.62 1.00 4.56
N GLY A 105 -13.88 2.19 5.08
CA GLY A 105 -13.11 2.75 6.21
C GLY A 105 -13.40 2.10 7.56
N LEU A 106 -14.26 1.09 7.60
CA LEU A 106 -14.63 0.35 8.82
C LEU A 106 -14.21 -1.11 8.68
N GLN A 107 -13.79 -1.69 9.80
CA GLN A 107 -13.48 -3.12 9.90
C GLN A 107 -14.70 -4.02 9.63
N GLY A 108 -14.47 -5.31 9.38
CA GLY A 108 -15.52 -6.31 9.21
C GLY A 108 -15.97 -6.52 7.76
N ARG A 109 -15.37 -5.83 6.80
CA ARG A 109 -15.58 -6.08 5.38
C ARG A 109 -14.52 -7.03 4.83
N PRO A 110 -14.87 -7.89 3.85
CA PRO A 110 -13.88 -8.75 3.22
C PRO A 110 -12.78 -7.92 2.55
N SER A 111 -11.55 -8.33 2.75
CA SER A 111 -10.40 -7.72 2.11
C SER A 111 -10.35 -8.04 0.60
N MET A 112 -9.57 -7.27 -0.14
CA MET A 112 -9.37 -7.46 -1.58
C MET A 112 -8.91 -8.90 -1.91
N GLY A 113 -7.96 -9.46 -1.13
CA GLY A 113 -7.51 -10.84 -1.33
C GLY A 113 -8.58 -11.88 -1.02
N ALA A 114 -9.43 -11.62 0.00
CA ALA A 114 -10.57 -12.48 0.29
C ALA A 114 -11.61 -12.47 -0.86
N TRP A 115 -11.90 -11.29 -1.42
CA TRP A 115 -12.78 -11.16 -2.58
C TRP A 115 -12.20 -11.82 -3.83
N ALA A 116 -10.90 -11.63 -4.09
CA ALA A 116 -10.23 -12.24 -5.24
C ALA A 116 -10.32 -13.78 -5.16
N THR A 117 -9.99 -14.35 -4.01
CA THR A 117 -10.05 -15.81 -3.80
C THR A 117 -11.48 -16.34 -3.85
N TYR A 118 -12.46 -15.59 -3.30
CA TYR A 118 -13.87 -15.97 -3.36
C TYR A 118 -14.41 -15.99 -4.81
N GLY A 119 -14.10 -14.95 -5.59
CA GLY A 119 -14.65 -14.78 -6.93
C GLY A 119 -13.91 -15.56 -8.02
N LEU A 120 -12.60 -15.67 -7.91
CA LEU A 120 -11.74 -16.30 -8.92
C LEU A 120 -11.29 -17.72 -8.54
N GLY A 121 -11.35 -18.05 -7.25
CA GLY A 121 -10.82 -19.32 -6.74
C GLY A 121 -9.29 -19.33 -6.65
N SER A 122 -8.75 -20.53 -6.53
CA SER A 122 -7.32 -20.80 -6.57
C SER A 122 -7.05 -22.06 -7.39
N GLU A 123 -6.06 -22.01 -8.26
CA GLU A 123 -5.59 -23.18 -9.00
C GLU A 123 -4.85 -24.18 -8.10
N CYS A 124 -4.33 -23.69 -6.96
CA CYS A 124 -3.64 -24.55 -6.00
C CYS A 124 -4.64 -25.11 -4.99
N GLN A 125 -4.62 -26.45 -4.85
CA GLN A 125 -5.50 -27.16 -3.92
C GLN A 125 -4.89 -27.34 -2.53
N ASP A 126 -3.56 -27.26 -2.42
CA ASP A 126 -2.79 -27.60 -1.23
C ASP A 126 -2.26 -26.38 -0.48
N LEU A 127 -2.43 -25.19 -1.02
CA LEU A 127 -1.97 -23.93 -0.42
C LEU A 127 -3.13 -22.92 -0.30
N PRO A 128 -3.05 -22.02 0.68
CA PRO A 128 -4.04 -20.94 0.80
C PRO A 128 -4.08 -20.09 -0.48
N GLY A 129 -5.28 -19.77 -0.95
CA GLY A 129 -5.46 -18.90 -2.11
C GLY A 129 -5.12 -17.44 -1.81
N PHE A 130 -5.22 -17.02 -0.55
CA PHE A 130 -4.84 -15.68 -0.11
C PHE A 130 -3.73 -15.75 0.94
N VAL A 131 -2.56 -15.27 0.59
CA VAL A 131 -1.35 -15.26 1.44
C VAL A 131 -0.97 -13.82 1.75
N VAL A 132 -0.66 -13.55 3.00
CA VAL A 132 -0.17 -12.26 3.50
C VAL A 132 1.26 -12.44 3.99
N LEU A 133 2.23 -11.83 3.32
CA LEU A 133 3.64 -11.81 3.72
C LEU A 133 3.89 -10.57 4.58
N ASN A 134 4.07 -10.75 5.88
CA ASN A 134 4.35 -9.65 6.79
C ASN A 134 5.83 -9.59 7.14
N SER A 135 6.48 -8.48 6.78
CA SER A 135 7.91 -8.26 7.01
C SER A 135 8.26 -7.66 8.38
N GLY A 136 7.31 -7.53 9.28
CA GLY A 136 7.58 -7.11 10.67
C GLY A 136 6.55 -6.17 11.28
N LEU A 137 6.21 -5.07 10.65
CA LEU A 137 5.18 -4.15 11.14
C LEU A 137 3.80 -4.61 10.66
N ILE A 138 2.88 -4.74 11.61
CA ILE A 138 1.46 -4.91 11.29
C ILE A 138 0.93 -3.51 11.02
N PRO A 139 0.25 -3.25 9.88
CA PRO A 139 -0.28 -1.93 9.58
C PRO A 139 -1.30 -1.49 10.64
N PRO A 140 -1.51 -0.20 10.84
CA PRO A 140 -2.63 0.29 11.63
C PRO A 140 -3.95 -0.33 11.11
N GLY A 141 -4.79 -0.82 12.01
CA GLY A 141 -5.93 -1.67 11.66
C GLY A 141 -5.66 -3.17 11.84
N GLY A 142 -4.40 -3.56 11.96
CA GLY A 142 -4.02 -4.92 12.33
C GLY A 142 -4.37 -5.96 11.27
N LEU A 143 -4.63 -7.18 11.73
CA LEU A 143 -4.99 -8.30 10.87
C LEU A 143 -6.38 -8.17 10.26
N ASP A 144 -7.21 -7.26 10.77
CA ASP A 144 -8.53 -6.98 10.21
C ASP A 144 -8.46 -6.42 8.77
N CYS A 145 -7.30 -5.87 8.37
CA CYS A 145 -7.03 -5.50 6.98
C CYS A 145 -7.04 -6.69 6.00
N PHE A 146 -6.89 -7.91 6.51
CA PHE A 146 -6.77 -9.14 5.71
C PHE A 146 -7.89 -10.15 6.01
N THR A 147 -8.95 -9.67 6.63
CA THR A 147 -10.07 -10.53 7.06
C THR A 147 -10.95 -11.00 5.89
N SER A 148 -11.58 -12.17 6.09
CA SER A 148 -12.68 -12.62 5.23
C SER A 148 -13.97 -11.85 5.45
N GLY A 149 -14.07 -11.06 6.54
CA GLY A 149 -15.29 -10.33 6.89
C GLY A 149 -16.50 -11.24 7.02
N PHE A 150 -17.54 -10.98 6.21
CA PHE A 150 -18.74 -11.81 6.17
C PHE A 150 -18.65 -13.03 5.23
N LEU A 151 -17.54 -13.17 4.49
CA LEU A 151 -17.30 -14.38 3.69
C LEU A 151 -16.87 -15.55 4.60
N PRO A 152 -16.97 -16.80 4.14
CA PRO A 152 -16.47 -17.95 4.89
C PRO A 152 -15.01 -17.80 5.31
N ALA A 153 -14.67 -18.34 6.47
CA ALA A 153 -13.31 -18.23 7.04
C ALA A 153 -12.20 -18.85 6.15
N SER A 154 -12.57 -19.74 5.24
CA SER A 154 -11.63 -20.31 4.24
C SER A 154 -11.02 -19.26 3.30
N TYR A 155 -11.62 -18.08 3.20
CA TYR A 155 -11.10 -16.95 2.41
C TYR A 155 -10.29 -15.93 3.23
N GLN A 156 -10.05 -16.22 4.52
CA GLN A 156 -9.20 -15.42 5.39
C GLN A 156 -7.76 -15.41 4.88
N GLY A 157 -7.11 -14.26 4.94
CA GLY A 157 -5.69 -14.15 4.60
C GLY A 157 -4.81 -14.98 5.53
N SER A 158 -4.00 -15.86 4.98
CA SER A 158 -3.03 -16.69 5.71
C SER A 158 -1.76 -15.90 5.94
N LEU A 159 -1.48 -15.57 7.21
CA LEU A 159 -0.36 -14.72 7.59
C LEU A 159 0.94 -15.53 7.69
N PHE A 160 1.94 -15.10 6.93
CA PHE A 160 3.30 -15.59 7.01
C PHE A 160 4.19 -14.49 7.63
N ARG A 161 4.97 -14.87 8.63
CA ARG A 161 5.89 -13.97 9.35
C ARG A 161 7.33 -14.39 9.14
N VAL A 162 8.23 -13.43 9.21
CA VAL A 162 9.67 -13.72 9.24
C VAL A 162 10.00 -14.33 10.62
N GLY A 163 10.63 -15.51 10.64
CA GLY A 163 11.06 -16.16 11.88
C GLY A 163 11.11 -17.68 11.80
N LYS A 164 11.37 -18.31 12.93
CA LYS A 164 11.48 -19.78 13.04
C LYS A 164 10.14 -20.51 12.84
N SER A 165 9.02 -19.84 13.10
CA SER A 165 7.66 -20.35 12.89
C SER A 165 6.91 -19.37 12.00
N PRO A 166 7.10 -19.46 10.67
CA PRO A 166 6.52 -18.49 9.74
C PRO A 166 4.99 -18.50 9.71
N VAL A 167 4.39 -19.63 10.02
CA VAL A 167 2.93 -19.81 10.12
C VAL A 167 2.58 -20.36 11.49
N ALA A 168 1.48 -19.89 12.07
CA ALA A 168 0.99 -20.41 13.34
C ALA A 168 0.47 -21.86 13.15
N ASP A 169 0.55 -22.65 14.21
CA ASP A 169 -0.07 -23.99 14.33
C ASP A 169 0.37 -25.03 13.28
N LEU A 170 1.57 -24.87 12.70
CA LEU A 170 2.14 -25.88 11.79
C LEU A 170 2.52 -27.20 12.47
N THR A 171 2.81 -27.16 13.77
CA THR A 171 3.13 -28.35 14.55
C THR A 171 1.98 -28.66 15.49
N ARG A 172 1.49 -29.91 15.43
CA ARG A 172 0.53 -30.41 16.40
C ARG A 172 1.18 -30.37 17.77
N THR A 173 0.64 -29.62 18.71
CA THR A 173 0.91 -29.80 20.12
C THR A 173 0.16 -31.05 20.54
N GLU A 174 0.81 -32.20 20.46
CA GLU A 174 0.27 -33.41 21.09
C GLU A 174 0.29 -33.19 22.59
N ALA A 175 -0.87 -33.35 23.20
CA ALA A 175 -1.07 -33.37 24.65
C ALA A 175 -0.58 -34.68 25.20
#